data_ca6b81f9f126103bf7acfa678391420a
#
_entry.id   ca6b81f9f126103bf7acfa678391420a
#
_cell.length_a   1.000
_cell.length_b   1.000
_cell.length_c   1.000
_cell.angle_alpha   90.00
_cell.angle_beta   90.00
_cell.angle_gamma   90.00
#
_symmetry.space_group_name_H-M   'P 1'
#
loop_
_entity.id
_entity.type
_entity.pdbx_description
1 polymer ?
#
loop_
_entity_poly.entity_id
_entity_poly.type
_entity_poly.pdbx_seq_one_letter_code
_entity_poly.pdbx_strand_id
1 'polypeptide(L)'
;MNIIFKQAALLPGLVLITLLLSSFTSKAEPYLAYKNNLKCMACHVNPDGGGQRNNFGRAFGQTILPAKTNSFDSNKLAQLTQYLTIGSDARFNANAQKDKNELTSKSFEVSSVLLYANIVFADTGLSFYIDEQIAPGSALNREAWAMMSFASGNLLKVGKMFLPYGIRIEDDGAFIRQVTGMNFDNGDNGIEYTVNYQRSAINLFMANGTSQLINDDDNFLYGIRAEHLFSDYRLGTSLVFNNNEQQTKMFNLYSGATWGNFTLLAEVDLITFKPINNVSSAQIKQLITFVEINYQWQKGLNFKITAEYFDPDQDIDENQQTRYSFVTEYTPIANVQLRLGLRTKEDIPQKPSQSYDLIFLQSHFYF
;
A
#
# COMPACT_ATOMS: atom_id res chain seq x y z
N MET A 1 -8.36 -32.18 -45.71
CA MET A 1 -8.58 -30.81 -45.28
C MET A 1 -9.39 -30.67 -43.97
N ASN A 2 -9.62 -31.72 -43.23
CA ASN A 2 -10.48 -31.74 -42.00
C ASN A 2 -9.71 -31.96 -40.69
N ILE A 3 -8.37 -32.04 -40.72
CA ILE A 3 -7.57 -32.32 -39.50
C ILE A 3 -7.01 -31.01 -38.89
N ILE A 4 -6.76 -30.01 -39.74
CA ILE A 4 -6.15 -28.72 -39.30
C ILE A 4 -7.13 -27.84 -38.51
N PHE A 5 -8.44 -27.94 -38.80
CA PHE A 5 -9.45 -27.15 -38.09
C PHE A 5 -9.81 -27.70 -36.70
N LYS A 6 -9.55 -28.99 -36.42
CA LYS A 6 -9.78 -29.57 -35.07
C LYS A 6 -8.68 -29.19 -34.06
N GLN A 7 -7.45 -28.93 -34.53
CA GLN A 7 -6.36 -28.52 -33.63
C GLN A 7 -6.42 -27.02 -33.25
N ALA A 8 -6.97 -26.18 -34.14
CA ALA A 8 -7.10 -24.74 -33.84
C ALA A 8 -8.18 -24.42 -32.79
N ALA A 9 -9.16 -25.30 -32.59
CA ALA A 9 -10.20 -25.12 -31.56
C ALA A 9 -9.81 -25.67 -30.17
N LEU A 10 -8.78 -26.52 -30.09
CA LEU A 10 -8.28 -27.08 -28.82
C LEU A 10 -7.33 -26.12 -28.11
N LEU A 11 -6.58 -25.29 -28.83
CA LEU A 11 -5.64 -24.33 -28.25
C LEU A 11 -6.33 -23.26 -27.38
N PRO A 12 -7.37 -22.56 -27.85
CA PRO A 12 -8.06 -21.58 -26.98
C PRO A 12 -8.80 -22.22 -25.82
N GLY A 13 -9.31 -23.44 -25.97
CA GLY A 13 -9.91 -24.21 -24.88
C GLY A 13 -8.89 -24.63 -23.82
N LEU A 14 -7.69 -25.04 -24.23
CA LEU A 14 -6.61 -25.40 -23.30
C LEU A 14 -6.05 -24.18 -22.58
N VAL A 15 -5.90 -23.04 -23.26
CA VAL A 15 -5.50 -21.77 -22.67
C VAL A 15 -6.55 -21.25 -21.67
N LEU A 16 -7.83 -21.40 -21.98
CA LEU A 16 -8.91 -21.03 -21.07
C LEU A 16 -8.96 -21.95 -19.84
N ILE A 17 -8.71 -23.24 -20.00
CA ILE A 17 -8.67 -24.23 -18.90
C ILE A 17 -7.41 -24.01 -18.04
N THR A 18 -6.26 -23.69 -18.60
CA THR A 18 -5.05 -23.37 -17.84
C THR A 18 -5.19 -22.05 -17.08
N LEU A 19 -5.88 -21.04 -17.63
CA LEU A 19 -6.24 -19.81 -16.92
C LEU A 19 -7.24 -20.04 -15.78
N LEU A 20 -8.08 -21.08 -15.86
CA LEU A 20 -9.05 -21.43 -14.81
C LEU A 20 -8.45 -22.29 -13.69
N LEU A 21 -7.29 -22.91 -13.91
CA LEU A 21 -6.61 -23.79 -12.94
C LEU A 21 -5.47 -23.10 -12.16
N SER A 22 -5.06 -21.89 -12.56
CA SER A 22 -4.07 -21.12 -11.80
C SER A 22 -4.71 -20.53 -10.54
N SER A 23 -4.21 -20.93 -9.37
CA SER A 23 -4.66 -20.45 -8.04
C SER A 23 -3.91 -19.18 -7.65
N PHE A 24 -4.61 -18.09 -7.20
CA PHE A 24 -4.05 -16.73 -7.07
C PHE A 24 -4.54 -15.99 -5.80
N THR A 25 -3.79 -15.03 -5.22
CA THR A 25 -3.91 -14.52 -3.84
C THR A 25 -4.22 -13.01 -3.71
N SER A 26 -4.73 -12.50 -2.57
CA SER A 26 -5.20 -11.12 -2.35
C SER A 26 -4.49 -10.40 -1.19
N LYS A 27 -4.12 -9.11 -1.34
CA LYS A 27 -3.73 -8.17 -0.26
C LYS A 27 -4.94 -7.46 0.34
N ALA A 28 -4.77 -6.92 1.57
CA ALA A 28 -5.74 -6.00 2.13
C ALA A 28 -5.60 -4.64 1.44
N GLU A 29 -6.63 -4.23 0.76
CA GLU A 29 -6.76 -2.91 0.20
C GLU A 29 -7.37 -1.97 1.26
N PRO A 30 -6.93 -0.70 1.38
CA PRO A 30 -7.47 0.22 2.38
C PRO A 30 -8.99 0.36 2.31
N TYR A 31 -9.58 0.37 1.11
CA TYR A 31 -11.02 0.49 0.95
C TYR A 31 -11.82 -0.58 1.71
N LEU A 32 -11.23 -1.77 1.94
CA LEU A 32 -11.87 -2.84 2.71
C LEU A 32 -12.01 -2.47 4.19
N ALA A 33 -11.00 -1.81 4.76
CA ALA A 33 -11.06 -1.30 6.12
C ALA A 33 -12.12 -0.19 6.25
N TYR A 34 -12.18 0.72 5.27
CA TYR A 34 -13.18 1.78 5.21
C TYR A 34 -14.59 1.21 5.05
N LYS A 35 -14.79 0.29 4.10
CA LYS A 35 -16.08 -0.35 3.84
C LYS A 35 -16.65 -1.07 5.06
N ASN A 36 -15.80 -1.67 5.87
CA ASN A 36 -16.21 -2.43 7.05
C ASN A 36 -16.08 -1.62 8.35
N ASN A 37 -15.75 -0.33 8.26
CA ASN A 37 -15.54 0.57 9.39
C ASN A 37 -14.56 -0.01 10.43
N LEU A 38 -13.41 -0.51 9.95
CA LEU A 38 -12.37 -1.16 10.75
C LEU A 38 -11.09 -0.31 10.75
N LYS A 39 -10.38 -0.29 11.86
CA LYS A 39 -8.98 0.18 11.91
C LYS A 39 -8.08 -0.81 11.19
N CYS A 40 -6.92 -0.35 10.67
CA CYS A 40 -5.95 -1.21 9.99
C CYS A 40 -5.48 -2.38 10.88
N MET A 41 -5.26 -2.10 12.18
CA MET A 41 -4.86 -3.10 13.17
C MET A 41 -5.88 -4.24 13.37
N ALA A 42 -7.13 -4.09 12.94
CA ALA A 42 -8.10 -5.18 13.01
C ALA A 42 -7.68 -6.37 12.12
N CYS A 43 -7.00 -6.11 10.99
CA CYS A 43 -6.61 -7.14 10.01
C CYS A 43 -5.09 -7.37 9.96
N HIS A 44 -4.27 -6.42 10.38
CA HIS A 44 -2.82 -6.45 10.25
C HIS A 44 -2.11 -6.59 11.61
N VAL A 45 -0.92 -7.20 11.58
CA VAL A 45 0.01 -7.22 12.72
C VAL A 45 0.56 -5.82 12.97
N ASN A 46 0.93 -5.11 11.89
CA ASN A 46 1.29 -3.70 11.97
C ASN A 46 0.03 -2.84 12.19
N PRO A 47 -0.06 -2.06 13.28
CA PRO A 47 -1.23 -1.22 13.57
C PRO A 47 -1.58 -0.22 12.47
N ASP A 48 -0.57 0.24 11.72
CA ASP A 48 -0.71 1.21 10.62
C ASP A 48 -1.14 0.58 9.29
N GLY A 49 -1.30 -0.75 9.29
CA GLY A 49 -1.69 -1.54 8.12
C GLY A 49 -0.50 -2.00 7.27
N GLY A 50 -0.78 -2.82 6.28
CA GLY A 50 0.24 -3.48 5.46
C GLY A 50 0.90 -4.67 6.17
N GLY A 51 1.84 -5.33 5.48
CA GLY A 51 2.57 -6.47 6.00
C GLY A 51 1.68 -7.67 6.36
N GLN A 52 2.13 -8.43 7.36
CA GLN A 52 1.47 -9.65 7.79
C GLN A 52 0.06 -9.42 8.30
N ARG A 53 -0.86 -10.30 7.90
CA ARG A 53 -2.21 -10.34 8.47
C ARG A 53 -2.22 -11.07 9.81
N ASN A 54 -3.01 -10.55 10.75
CA ASN A 54 -3.33 -11.25 11.99
C ASN A 54 -4.41 -12.33 11.76
N ASN A 55 -4.83 -13.04 12.79
CA ASN A 55 -5.81 -14.12 12.68
C ASN A 55 -7.14 -13.67 12.06
N PHE A 56 -7.63 -12.48 12.45
CA PHE A 56 -8.85 -11.92 11.88
C PHE A 56 -8.66 -11.56 10.41
N GLY A 57 -7.56 -10.90 10.04
CA GLY A 57 -7.24 -10.55 8.66
C GLY A 57 -7.12 -11.76 7.74
N ARG A 58 -6.52 -12.86 8.22
CA ARG A 58 -6.48 -14.13 7.49
C ARG A 58 -7.87 -14.74 7.32
N ALA A 59 -8.65 -14.81 8.39
CA ALA A 59 -10.03 -15.32 8.32
C ALA A 59 -10.89 -14.49 7.36
N PHE A 60 -10.77 -13.16 7.39
CA PHE A 60 -11.45 -12.24 6.47
C PHE A 60 -11.05 -12.51 5.02
N GLY A 61 -9.75 -12.65 4.75
CA GLY A 61 -9.21 -12.99 3.43
C GLY A 61 -9.65 -14.34 2.90
N GLN A 62 -9.98 -15.30 3.77
CA GLN A 62 -10.42 -16.64 3.40
C GLN A 62 -11.94 -16.75 3.17
N THR A 63 -12.73 -15.97 3.91
CA THR A 63 -14.18 -16.19 3.98
C THR A 63 -14.99 -15.06 3.36
N ILE A 64 -14.56 -13.82 3.50
CA ILE A 64 -15.32 -12.63 3.09
C ILE A 64 -14.92 -12.17 1.69
N LEU A 65 -13.59 -12.08 1.43
CA LEU A 65 -13.10 -11.54 0.16
C LEU A 65 -13.36 -12.44 -1.05
N PRO A 66 -13.10 -13.78 -1.04
CA PRO A 66 -13.10 -14.57 -2.25
C PRO A 66 -14.52 -14.87 -2.74
N ALA A 67 -14.68 -14.98 -4.07
CA ALA A 67 -15.92 -15.39 -4.71
C ALA A 67 -16.36 -16.79 -4.22
N LYS A 68 -15.37 -17.69 -4.06
CA LYS A 68 -15.59 -19.06 -3.54
C LYS A 68 -14.62 -19.32 -2.40
N THR A 69 -15.14 -19.89 -1.32
CA THR A 69 -14.29 -20.42 -0.24
C THR A 69 -13.67 -21.75 -0.67
N ASN A 70 -12.49 -22.05 -0.17
CA ASN A 70 -11.83 -23.34 -0.34
C ASN A 70 -11.58 -23.98 1.04
N SER A 71 -11.14 -25.23 1.04
CA SER A 71 -10.82 -25.97 2.28
C SER A 71 -9.41 -25.67 2.81
N PHE A 72 -8.64 -24.84 2.13
CA PHE A 72 -7.30 -24.47 2.55
C PHE A 72 -7.37 -23.53 3.77
N ASP A 73 -6.71 -23.94 4.84
CA ASP A 73 -6.66 -23.18 6.09
C ASP A 73 -5.30 -22.46 6.21
N SER A 74 -5.25 -21.18 5.81
CA SER A 74 -4.03 -20.40 5.90
C SER A 74 -3.59 -20.12 7.36
N ASN A 75 -4.47 -20.26 8.35
CA ASN A 75 -4.07 -20.14 9.73
C ASN A 75 -3.15 -21.30 10.15
N LYS A 76 -3.45 -22.53 9.67
CA LYS A 76 -2.59 -23.68 9.90
C LYS A 76 -1.22 -23.54 9.24
N LEU A 77 -1.16 -22.92 8.07
CA LEU A 77 0.11 -22.63 7.41
C LEU A 77 0.90 -21.52 8.14
N ALA A 78 0.21 -20.47 8.54
CA ALA A 78 0.82 -19.29 9.14
C ALA A 78 1.30 -19.53 10.59
N GLN A 79 0.58 -20.34 11.38
CA GLN A 79 0.86 -20.56 12.79
C GLN A 79 1.89 -21.69 12.95
N LEU A 80 3.17 -21.37 13.07
CA LEU A 80 4.23 -22.35 13.25
C LEU A 80 4.35 -22.86 14.70
N THR A 81 4.18 -21.96 15.66
CA THR A 81 4.15 -22.29 17.09
C THR A 81 3.12 -21.45 17.81
N GLN A 82 2.90 -21.64 19.10
CA GLN A 82 2.03 -20.77 19.90
C GLN A 82 2.49 -19.31 19.94
N TYR A 83 3.77 -19.03 19.64
CA TYR A 83 4.36 -17.70 19.66
C TYR A 83 4.66 -17.14 18.27
N LEU A 84 5.01 -18.00 17.30
CA LEU A 84 5.52 -17.60 15.98
C LEU A 84 4.48 -17.78 14.90
N THR A 85 4.19 -16.69 14.21
CA THR A 85 3.43 -16.69 12.96
C THR A 85 4.29 -16.20 11.80
N ILE A 86 4.08 -16.78 10.63
CA ILE A 86 4.69 -16.35 9.37
C ILE A 86 3.63 -15.93 8.38
N GLY A 87 4.04 -15.23 7.35
CA GLY A 87 3.20 -14.86 6.22
C GLY A 87 4.04 -14.58 4.99
N SER A 88 3.39 -14.51 3.87
CA SER A 88 4.03 -14.15 2.60
C SER A 88 3.08 -13.36 1.70
N ASP A 89 3.67 -12.60 0.78
CA ASP A 89 2.99 -11.85 -0.25
C ASP A 89 3.86 -11.85 -1.50
N ALA A 90 3.33 -12.34 -2.62
CA ALA A 90 4.06 -12.42 -3.88
C ALA A 90 3.22 -11.86 -5.03
N ARG A 91 3.83 -11.02 -5.87
CA ARG A 91 3.20 -10.35 -7.00
C ARG A 91 4.01 -10.50 -8.26
N PHE A 92 3.31 -10.87 -9.30
CA PHE A 92 3.86 -11.06 -10.64
C PHE A 92 3.03 -10.26 -11.63
N ASN A 93 3.70 -9.46 -12.45
CA ASN A 93 3.04 -8.62 -13.45
C ASN A 93 3.38 -9.09 -14.87
N ALA A 94 2.42 -8.92 -15.77
CA ALA A 94 2.62 -8.85 -17.20
C ALA A 94 2.21 -7.44 -17.62
N ASN A 95 3.15 -6.67 -18.12
CA ASN A 95 2.99 -5.27 -18.46
C ASN A 95 3.13 -5.02 -19.96
N ALA A 96 2.33 -4.10 -20.48
CA ALA A 96 2.52 -3.48 -21.78
C ALA A 96 2.40 -1.97 -21.61
N GLN A 97 3.49 -1.25 -21.81
CA GLN A 97 3.56 0.20 -21.66
C GLN A 97 3.88 0.84 -23.02
N LYS A 98 3.19 1.91 -23.32
CA LYS A 98 3.45 2.76 -24.48
C LYS A 98 3.77 4.17 -24.01
N ASP A 99 4.94 4.67 -24.31
CA ASP A 99 5.34 6.06 -24.03
C ASP A 99 4.82 7.01 -25.11
N LYS A 100 4.73 8.31 -24.80
CA LYS A 100 4.32 9.33 -25.81
C LYS A 100 5.25 9.36 -27.04
N ASN A 101 6.48 8.89 -26.94
CA ASN A 101 7.41 8.74 -28.07
C ASN A 101 7.17 7.46 -28.90
N GLU A 102 6.03 6.79 -28.70
CA GLU A 102 5.59 5.57 -29.39
C GLU A 102 6.45 4.32 -29.12
N LEU A 103 7.43 4.37 -28.23
CA LEU A 103 8.15 3.20 -27.79
C LEU A 103 7.23 2.32 -26.94
N THR A 104 7.06 1.07 -27.36
CA THR A 104 6.27 0.10 -26.62
C THR A 104 7.20 -0.90 -25.96
N SER A 105 7.10 -1.06 -24.66
CA SER A 105 7.76 -2.10 -23.88
C SER A 105 6.74 -3.14 -23.40
N LYS A 106 7.17 -4.40 -23.38
CA LYS A 106 6.39 -5.50 -22.82
C LYS A 106 7.29 -6.30 -21.89
N SER A 107 6.82 -6.61 -20.69
CA SER A 107 7.62 -7.34 -19.71
C SER A 107 6.76 -8.29 -18.88
N PHE A 108 7.40 -9.38 -18.43
CA PHE A 108 6.98 -10.13 -17.27
C PHE A 108 7.94 -9.78 -16.14
N GLU A 109 7.42 -9.53 -14.96
CA GLU A 109 8.23 -9.12 -13.83
C GLU A 109 7.72 -9.70 -12.51
N VAL A 110 8.65 -9.95 -11.61
CA VAL A 110 8.36 -10.14 -10.20
C VAL A 110 8.21 -8.75 -9.60
N SER A 111 6.99 -8.33 -9.31
CA SER A 111 6.75 -6.99 -8.73
C SER A 111 7.21 -6.93 -7.27
N SER A 112 6.87 -7.96 -6.48
CA SER A 112 7.37 -8.10 -5.11
C SER A 112 7.21 -9.54 -4.62
N VAL A 113 8.14 -10.01 -3.79
CA VAL A 113 7.96 -11.20 -2.95
C VAL A 113 8.40 -10.82 -1.55
N LEU A 114 7.49 -10.87 -0.61
CA LEU A 114 7.66 -10.45 0.78
C LEU A 114 7.50 -11.67 1.70
N LEU A 115 8.34 -11.74 2.72
CA LEU A 115 8.22 -12.69 3.81
C LEU A 115 8.05 -11.96 5.12
N TYR A 116 7.19 -12.49 5.97
CA TYR A 116 6.86 -11.92 7.26
C TYR A 116 7.09 -12.92 8.38
N ALA A 117 7.59 -12.45 9.51
CA ALA A 117 7.61 -13.21 10.75
C ALA A 117 7.16 -12.32 11.92
N ASN A 118 6.31 -12.86 12.77
CA ASN A 118 5.85 -12.18 13.98
C ASN A 118 5.89 -13.13 15.17
N ILE A 119 6.60 -12.72 16.22
CA ILE A 119 6.68 -13.42 17.49
C ILE A 119 5.87 -12.65 18.53
N VAL A 120 4.94 -13.29 19.22
CA VAL A 120 4.06 -12.67 20.21
C VAL A 120 4.19 -13.38 21.55
N PHE A 121 4.48 -12.62 22.59
CA PHE A 121 4.44 -13.04 23.98
C PHE A 121 3.18 -12.47 24.64
N ALA A 122 2.07 -13.20 24.51
CA ALA A 122 0.74 -12.71 24.87
C ALA A 122 0.65 -12.27 26.34
N ASP A 123 1.31 -12.99 27.25
CA ASP A 123 1.28 -12.70 28.70
C ASP A 123 1.94 -11.36 29.05
N THR A 124 2.89 -10.90 28.23
CA THR A 124 3.61 -9.65 28.46
C THR A 124 3.14 -8.49 27.59
N GLY A 125 2.36 -8.79 26.53
CA GLY A 125 1.99 -7.82 25.51
C GLY A 125 3.14 -7.45 24.56
N LEU A 126 4.28 -8.13 24.63
CA LEU A 126 5.45 -7.88 23.79
C LEU A 126 5.35 -8.67 22.49
N SER A 127 5.71 -8.04 21.38
CA SER A 127 5.83 -8.68 20.07
C SER A 127 7.04 -8.18 19.30
N PHE A 128 7.54 -9.03 18.37
CA PHE A 128 8.63 -8.71 17.46
C PHE A 128 8.20 -9.05 16.03
N TYR A 129 8.47 -8.16 15.12
CA TYR A 129 8.06 -8.29 13.72
C TYR A 129 9.19 -8.02 12.76
N ILE A 130 9.26 -8.80 11.69
CA ILE A 130 10.16 -8.59 10.55
C ILE A 130 9.36 -8.70 9.26
N ASP A 131 9.66 -7.79 8.33
CA ASP A 131 9.15 -7.76 6.95
C ASP A 131 10.35 -7.65 6.00
N GLU A 132 10.56 -8.70 5.21
CA GLU A 132 11.67 -8.81 4.25
C GLU A 132 11.13 -8.91 2.84
N GLN A 133 11.59 -8.02 1.96
CA GLN A 133 11.45 -8.20 0.52
C GLN A 133 12.60 -9.09 0.03
N ILE A 134 12.27 -10.20 -0.64
CA ILE A 134 13.26 -11.13 -1.18
C ILE A 134 13.38 -11.06 -2.70
N ALA A 135 12.41 -10.44 -3.37
CA ALA A 135 12.40 -10.15 -4.80
C ALA A 135 11.51 -8.94 -5.11
N PRO A 136 11.76 -8.19 -6.21
CA PRO A 136 12.88 -8.32 -7.13
C PRO A 136 14.20 -7.83 -6.55
N GLY A 137 15.31 -8.20 -7.19
CA GLY A 137 16.65 -7.77 -6.82
C GLY A 137 17.23 -8.49 -5.60
N SER A 138 17.95 -7.76 -4.75
CA SER A 138 18.50 -8.26 -3.49
C SER A 138 17.48 -8.20 -2.36
N ALA A 139 17.71 -9.01 -1.31
CA ALA A 139 16.90 -8.93 -0.10
C ALA A 139 17.01 -7.53 0.54
N LEU A 140 15.85 -7.01 0.97
CA LEU A 140 15.72 -5.70 1.61
C LEU A 140 14.86 -5.83 2.85
N ASN A 141 15.42 -5.49 4.01
CA ASN A 141 14.64 -5.35 5.22
C ASN A 141 13.76 -4.09 5.12
N ARG A 142 12.45 -4.28 5.17
CA ARG A 142 11.46 -3.21 5.09
C ARG A 142 11.07 -2.71 6.46
N GLU A 143 10.76 -3.64 7.38
CA GLU A 143 10.45 -3.34 8.78
C GLU A 143 11.11 -4.37 9.70
N ALA A 144 11.63 -3.92 10.83
CA ALA A 144 12.13 -4.76 11.92
C ALA A 144 11.91 -4.01 13.24
N TRP A 145 10.88 -4.38 14.00
CA TRP A 145 10.51 -3.65 15.21
C TRP A 145 10.05 -4.56 16.35
N ALA A 146 10.19 -4.03 17.58
CA ALA A 146 9.54 -4.52 18.77
C ALA A 146 8.35 -3.63 19.13
N MET A 147 7.26 -4.22 19.63
CA MET A 147 6.07 -3.48 20.04
C MET A 147 5.56 -4.02 21.40
N MET A 148 5.25 -3.08 22.28
CA MET A 148 4.55 -3.33 23.55
C MET A 148 3.09 -2.91 23.41
N SER A 149 2.18 -3.84 23.69
CA SER A 149 0.74 -3.59 23.79
C SER A 149 0.34 -3.45 25.25
N PHE A 150 -0.19 -2.29 25.62
CA PHE A 150 -0.62 -2.01 26.99
C PHE A 150 -2.07 -2.45 27.21
N ALA A 151 -2.43 -2.73 28.46
CA ALA A 151 -3.79 -3.09 28.83
C ALA A 151 -4.84 -2.01 28.48
N SER A 152 -4.42 -0.75 28.35
CA SER A 152 -5.26 0.36 27.83
C SER A 152 -5.60 0.26 26.36
N GLY A 153 -4.95 -0.64 25.59
CA GLY A 153 -5.04 -0.73 24.15
C GLY A 153 -4.06 0.19 23.40
N ASN A 154 -3.27 0.99 24.12
CA ASN A 154 -2.20 1.80 23.54
C ASN A 154 -1.01 0.91 23.15
N LEU A 155 -0.19 1.40 22.22
CA LEU A 155 0.95 0.67 21.67
C LEU A 155 2.21 1.54 21.73
N LEU A 156 3.35 0.90 21.99
CA LEU A 156 4.67 1.52 21.86
C LEU A 156 5.49 0.63 20.91
N LYS A 157 5.91 1.18 19.76
CA LYS A 157 6.68 0.47 18.73
C LYS A 157 8.05 1.13 18.60
N VAL A 158 9.12 0.34 18.49
CA VAL A 158 10.51 0.79 18.38
C VAL A 158 11.25 -0.07 17.38
N GLY A 159 12.00 0.54 16.48
CA GLY A 159 12.80 -0.14 15.47
C GLY A 159 12.62 0.49 14.09
N LYS A 160 12.97 -0.25 13.04
CA LYS A 160 12.73 0.14 11.65
C LYS A 160 11.27 -0.10 11.29
N MET A 161 10.58 0.96 10.88
CA MET A 161 9.15 0.91 10.60
C MET A 161 8.75 1.86 9.49
N PHE A 162 7.64 1.59 8.84
CA PHE A 162 6.96 2.57 8.02
C PHE A 162 6.27 3.59 8.91
N LEU A 163 6.59 4.85 8.69
CA LEU A 163 6.06 5.94 9.50
C LEU A 163 4.56 6.16 9.17
N PRO A 164 3.71 6.34 10.20
CA PRO A 164 2.27 6.54 9.99
C PRO A 164 1.99 7.91 9.38
N TYR A 165 1.47 7.92 8.14
CA TYR A 165 1.12 9.13 7.40
C TYR A 165 0.00 8.81 6.41
N GLY A 166 -1.01 9.69 6.31
CA GLY A 166 -2.08 9.60 5.33
C GLY A 166 -2.76 8.26 5.18
N ILE A 167 -3.23 7.96 3.98
CA ILE A 167 -3.78 6.67 3.58
C ILE A 167 -2.65 5.79 3.02
N ARG A 168 -2.40 4.67 3.67
CA ARG A 168 -1.45 3.67 3.15
C ARG A 168 -2.13 2.82 2.09
N ILE A 169 -1.98 3.20 0.82
CA ILE A 169 -2.47 2.44 -0.32
C ILE A 169 -1.43 1.43 -0.80
N GLU A 170 -1.88 0.50 -1.64
CA GLU A 170 -1.03 -0.55 -2.17
C GLU A 170 -0.14 -0.10 -3.33
N ASP A 171 -0.64 0.82 -4.17
CA ASP A 171 0.08 1.30 -5.35
C ASP A 171 1.29 2.14 -4.96
N ASP A 172 2.49 1.53 -5.01
CA ASP A 172 3.75 2.19 -4.68
C ASP A 172 4.05 3.39 -5.59
N GLY A 173 3.52 3.36 -6.80
CA GLY A 173 3.66 4.47 -7.76
C GLY A 173 2.69 5.63 -7.52
N ALA A 174 1.81 5.59 -6.53
CA ALA A 174 0.91 6.69 -6.23
C ALA A 174 1.64 7.93 -5.72
N PHE A 175 1.22 9.11 -6.17
CA PHE A 175 1.89 10.35 -5.79
C PHE A 175 1.87 10.60 -4.28
N ILE A 176 0.79 10.25 -3.58
CA ILE A 176 0.69 10.34 -2.12
C ILE A 176 1.71 9.45 -1.38
N ARG A 177 2.33 8.48 -2.06
CA ARG A 177 3.38 7.62 -1.51
C ARG A 177 4.76 8.01 -2.00
N GLN A 178 4.96 8.09 -3.32
CA GLN A 178 6.27 8.41 -3.90
C GLN A 178 6.78 9.80 -3.51
N VAL A 179 5.93 10.82 -3.62
CA VAL A 179 6.34 12.20 -3.41
C VAL A 179 6.50 12.52 -1.91
N THR A 180 5.62 11.96 -1.08
CA THR A 180 5.73 12.13 0.37
C THR A 180 6.94 11.40 0.97
N GLY A 181 7.47 10.38 0.27
CA GLY A 181 8.48 9.47 0.80
C GLY A 181 7.94 8.50 1.87
N MET A 182 6.67 8.60 2.24
CA MET A 182 6.01 7.71 3.20
C MET A 182 5.49 6.45 2.50
N ASN A 183 6.36 5.77 1.78
CA ASN A 183 6.05 4.56 1.02
C ASN A 183 6.68 3.31 1.66
N PHE A 184 6.36 2.11 1.14
CA PHE A 184 6.83 0.85 1.70
C PHE A 184 8.33 0.58 1.53
N ASP A 185 9.03 1.38 0.74
CA ASP A 185 10.47 1.25 0.54
C ASP A 185 11.29 2.16 1.46
N ASN A 186 10.64 3.12 2.14
CA ASN A 186 11.25 4.12 3.00
C ASN A 186 10.97 3.87 4.49
N GLY A 187 11.23 2.64 4.97
CA GLY A 187 11.21 2.36 6.42
C GLY A 187 12.33 3.12 7.13
N ASP A 188 12.02 3.73 8.27
CA ASP A 188 12.97 4.50 9.06
C ASP A 188 13.08 3.98 10.50
N ASN A 189 14.24 4.19 11.13
CA ASN A 189 14.46 3.80 12.51
C ASN A 189 13.88 4.86 13.45
N GLY A 190 13.03 4.43 14.37
CA GLY A 190 12.37 5.36 15.25
C GLY A 190 11.57 4.71 16.37
N ILE A 191 10.75 5.53 16.99
CA ILE A 191 9.80 5.18 18.04
C ILE A 191 8.44 5.75 17.70
N GLU A 192 7.39 4.96 17.92
CA GLU A 192 6.01 5.37 17.72
C GLU A 192 5.19 5.01 18.96
N TYR A 193 4.40 5.95 19.43
CA TYR A 193 3.40 5.73 20.46
C TYR A 193 2.01 5.94 19.88
N THR A 194 1.18 4.89 19.91
CA THR A 194 -0.20 4.92 19.40
C THR A 194 -1.18 4.95 20.56
N VAL A 195 -1.98 6.02 20.64
CA VAL A 195 -3.13 6.12 21.52
C VAL A 195 -4.36 5.59 20.78
N ASN A 196 -4.89 4.48 21.26
CA ASN A 196 -6.14 3.89 20.74
C ASN A 196 -7.28 4.16 21.70
N TYR A 197 -8.29 4.86 21.23
CA TYR A 197 -9.51 5.10 22.02
C TYR A 197 -10.75 4.87 21.16
N GLN A 198 -11.49 3.81 21.47
CA GLN A 198 -12.72 3.45 20.75
C GLN A 198 -12.53 3.50 19.21
N ARG A 199 -13.13 4.51 18.56
CA ARG A 199 -13.10 4.73 17.11
C ARG A 199 -11.98 5.68 16.66
N SER A 200 -11.17 6.21 17.59
CA SER A 200 -10.06 7.12 17.29
C SER A 200 -8.71 6.41 17.41
N ALA A 201 -7.73 6.89 16.66
CA ALA A 201 -6.32 6.56 16.85
C ALA A 201 -5.47 7.82 16.67
N ILE A 202 -4.45 7.99 17.51
CA ILE A 202 -3.44 9.04 17.39
C ILE A 202 -2.08 8.36 17.46
N ASN A 203 -1.28 8.53 16.42
CA ASN A 203 0.10 8.07 16.36
C ASN A 203 1.02 9.28 16.57
N LEU A 204 1.91 9.20 17.54
CA LEU A 204 2.99 10.14 17.77
C LEU A 204 4.30 9.41 17.44
N PHE A 205 5.14 9.95 16.59
CA PHE A 205 6.35 9.27 16.18
C PHE A 205 7.55 10.22 16.04
N MET A 206 8.72 9.65 16.28
CA MET A 206 10.02 10.25 16.07
C MET A 206 10.92 9.24 15.38
N ALA A 207 11.63 9.66 14.32
CA ALA A 207 12.50 8.80 13.53
C ALA A 207 13.77 9.57 13.11
N ASN A 208 14.74 8.86 12.54
CA ASN A 208 15.97 9.48 12.04
C ASN A 208 15.69 10.53 10.94
N GLY A 209 14.68 10.29 10.10
CA GLY A 209 14.29 11.20 9.03
C GLY A 209 15.12 11.06 7.75
N THR A 210 16.04 10.10 7.71
CA THR A 210 16.98 9.88 6.60
C THR A 210 16.69 8.60 5.82
N SER A 211 15.87 7.69 6.39
CA SER A 211 15.63 6.33 5.88
C SER A 211 16.92 5.50 5.71
N GLN A 212 18.00 5.90 6.39
CA GLN A 212 19.28 5.22 6.40
C GLN A 212 19.41 4.24 7.59
N LEU A 213 20.45 3.40 7.57
CA LEU A 213 20.72 2.45 8.67
C LEU A 213 21.09 3.17 9.97
N ILE A 214 21.74 4.31 9.85
CA ILE A 214 22.21 5.15 10.97
C ILE A 214 21.78 6.57 10.66
N ASN A 215 21.47 7.36 11.68
CA ASN A 215 21.28 8.79 11.51
C ASN A 215 22.61 9.41 11.07
N ASP A 216 22.64 10.10 9.94
CA ASP A 216 23.82 10.74 9.36
C ASP A 216 23.86 12.24 9.62
N ASP A 217 22.91 12.77 10.39
CA ASP A 217 22.86 14.15 10.89
C ASP A 217 22.46 14.20 12.37
N ASP A 218 22.41 15.40 12.95
CA ASP A 218 22.05 15.63 14.36
C ASP A 218 20.55 15.88 14.56
N ASN A 219 19.71 15.70 13.52
CA ASN A 219 18.30 16.02 13.55
C ASN A 219 17.43 14.76 13.58
N PHE A 220 16.16 14.94 13.92
CA PHE A 220 15.15 13.92 13.88
C PHE A 220 13.91 14.41 13.15
N LEU A 221 13.22 13.46 12.54
CA LEU A 221 11.87 13.63 12.03
C LEU A 221 10.87 13.44 13.18
N TYR A 222 9.89 14.32 13.25
CA TYR A 222 8.76 14.24 14.19
C TYR A 222 7.45 14.24 13.43
N GLY A 223 6.50 13.44 13.89
CA GLY A 223 5.19 13.43 13.27
C GLY A 223 4.06 13.05 14.21
N ILE A 224 2.89 13.42 13.76
CA ILE A 224 1.62 13.03 14.36
C ILE A 224 0.64 12.66 13.23
N ARG A 225 -0.08 11.55 13.42
CA ARG A 225 -1.22 11.16 12.61
C ARG A 225 -2.41 10.95 13.53
N ALA A 226 -3.57 11.47 13.17
CA ALA A 226 -4.80 11.28 13.91
C ALA A 226 -5.92 10.86 12.96
N GLU A 227 -6.75 9.90 13.39
CA GLU A 227 -7.94 9.50 12.64
C GLU A 227 -9.13 9.21 13.56
N HIS A 228 -10.32 9.42 13.02
CA HIS A 228 -11.56 9.05 13.66
C HIS A 228 -12.51 8.35 12.68
N LEU A 229 -13.09 7.23 13.14
CA LEU A 229 -14.07 6.44 12.39
C LEU A 229 -15.47 6.83 12.85
N PHE A 230 -16.25 7.43 11.96
CA PHE A 230 -17.69 7.61 12.10
C PHE A 230 -18.41 6.35 11.60
N SER A 231 -19.75 6.33 11.55
CA SER A 231 -20.49 5.15 11.06
C SER A 231 -20.19 4.83 9.59
N ASP A 232 -20.26 5.86 8.73
CA ASP A 232 -20.20 5.68 7.27
C ASP A 232 -19.04 6.42 6.61
N TYR A 233 -18.25 7.14 7.41
CA TYR A 233 -17.10 7.88 6.93
C TYR A 233 -15.97 7.90 7.96
N ARG A 234 -14.77 8.22 7.49
CA ARG A 234 -13.54 8.35 8.27
C ARG A 234 -12.87 9.66 7.90
N LEU A 235 -12.32 10.33 8.88
CA LEU A 235 -11.49 11.51 8.69
C LEU A 235 -10.16 11.31 9.41
N GLY A 236 -9.10 11.80 8.81
CA GLY A 236 -7.79 11.80 9.43
C GLY A 236 -6.89 12.90 8.87
N THR A 237 -5.84 13.18 9.61
CA THR A 237 -4.83 14.19 9.26
C THR A 237 -3.47 13.75 9.77
N SER A 238 -2.42 14.23 9.12
CA SER A 238 -1.04 14.06 9.59
C SER A 238 -0.25 15.34 9.48
N LEU A 239 0.71 15.51 10.39
CA LEU A 239 1.72 16.56 10.37
C LEU A 239 3.10 15.92 10.52
N VAL A 240 4.06 16.29 9.69
CA VAL A 240 5.45 15.83 9.76
C VAL A 240 6.39 17.01 9.63
N PHE A 241 7.44 17.01 10.46
CA PHE A 241 8.53 17.97 10.44
C PHE A 241 9.85 17.20 10.36
N ASN A 242 10.66 17.49 9.35
CA ASN A 242 11.99 16.93 9.18
C ASN A 242 12.97 18.07 8.87
N ASN A 243 14.10 18.12 9.57
CA ASN A 243 15.10 19.15 9.44
C ASN A 243 16.50 18.60 9.08
N ASN A 244 16.54 17.58 8.24
CA ASN A 244 17.81 17.06 7.71
C ASN A 244 18.45 18.07 6.71
N GLU A 245 19.00 17.65 5.58
CA GLU A 245 19.56 18.54 4.54
C GLU A 245 18.57 19.59 4.03
N GLN A 246 17.27 19.38 4.22
CA GLN A 246 16.19 20.28 3.84
C GLN A 246 15.20 20.41 5.01
N GLN A 247 14.75 21.61 5.29
CA GLN A 247 13.63 21.79 6.21
C GLN A 247 12.34 21.40 5.50
N THR A 248 11.81 20.23 5.82
CA THR A 248 10.56 19.69 5.26
C THR A 248 9.44 19.79 6.26
N LYS A 249 8.29 20.28 5.80
CA LYS A 249 7.02 20.27 6.55
C LYS A 249 5.96 19.67 5.68
N MET A 250 5.25 18.69 6.21
CA MET A 250 4.18 18.01 5.50
C MET A 250 2.90 18.09 6.33
N PHE A 251 1.82 18.39 5.65
CA PHE A 251 0.47 18.35 6.18
C PHE A 251 -0.40 17.57 5.24
N ASN A 252 -1.24 16.69 5.76
CA ASN A 252 -2.31 16.11 4.96
C ASN A 252 -3.67 16.14 5.66
N LEU A 253 -4.67 16.02 4.82
CA LEU A 253 -6.05 15.73 5.22
C LEU A 253 -6.53 14.57 4.35
N TYR A 254 -7.06 13.52 4.97
CA TYR A 254 -7.60 12.38 4.26
C TYR A 254 -8.97 11.97 4.79
N SER A 255 -9.74 11.36 3.93
CA SER A 255 -11.08 10.88 4.26
C SER A 255 -11.44 9.62 3.49
N GLY A 256 -12.46 8.96 3.95
CA GLY A 256 -13.14 7.90 3.21
C GLY A 256 -14.58 7.80 3.62
N ALA A 257 -15.43 7.42 2.69
CA ALA A 257 -16.87 7.26 2.91
C ALA A 257 -17.39 6.01 2.21
N THR A 258 -18.45 5.44 2.74
CA THR A 258 -19.09 4.25 2.18
C THR A 258 -20.59 4.44 2.02
N TRP A 259 -21.14 3.99 0.89
CA TRP A 259 -22.59 3.96 0.65
C TRP A 259 -22.92 2.76 -0.24
N GLY A 260 -23.69 1.84 0.28
CA GLY A 260 -24.01 0.59 -0.42
C GLY A 260 -22.75 -0.19 -0.82
N ASN A 261 -22.56 -0.38 -2.11
CA ASN A 261 -21.39 -1.09 -2.66
C ASN A 261 -20.21 -0.18 -3.00
N PHE A 262 -20.35 1.13 -2.82
CA PHE A 262 -19.31 2.09 -3.10
C PHE A 262 -18.46 2.40 -1.86
N THR A 263 -17.17 2.62 -2.09
CA THR A 263 -16.23 3.15 -1.11
C THR A 263 -15.38 4.22 -1.79
N LEU A 264 -15.36 5.43 -1.23
CA LEU A 264 -14.54 6.56 -1.65
C LEU A 264 -13.37 6.71 -0.69
N LEU A 265 -12.17 6.94 -1.22
CA LEU A 265 -10.99 7.40 -0.50
C LEU A 265 -10.53 8.72 -1.13
N ALA A 266 -10.10 9.66 -0.32
CA ALA A 266 -9.54 10.92 -0.79
C ALA A 266 -8.45 11.41 0.16
N GLU A 267 -7.39 12.00 -0.40
CA GLU A 267 -6.28 12.58 0.34
C GLU A 267 -5.76 13.82 -0.37
N VAL A 268 -5.36 14.82 0.41
CA VAL A 268 -4.69 16.04 -0.05
C VAL A 268 -3.46 16.24 0.81
N ASP A 269 -2.28 16.40 0.18
CA ASP A 269 -1.02 16.68 0.84
C ASP A 269 -0.49 18.05 0.43
N LEU A 270 -0.04 18.80 1.40
CA LEU A 270 0.72 20.03 1.25
C LEU A 270 2.12 19.81 1.80
N ILE A 271 3.12 19.88 0.94
CA ILE A 271 4.53 19.70 1.33
C ILE A 271 5.26 20.99 1.06
N THR A 272 6.01 21.46 2.04
CA THR A 272 6.92 22.58 1.86
C THR A 272 8.32 22.15 2.26
N PHE A 273 9.30 22.48 1.44
CA PHE A 273 10.68 22.24 1.78
C PHE A 273 11.58 23.42 1.38
N LYS A 274 12.60 23.64 2.18
CA LYS A 274 13.59 24.69 1.98
C LYS A 274 14.98 24.11 2.18
N PRO A 275 15.89 24.22 1.20
CA PRO A 275 17.28 23.82 1.38
C PRO A 275 17.94 24.61 2.50
N ILE A 276 18.59 23.93 3.46
CA ILE A 276 19.22 24.59 4.64
C ILE A 276 20.51 25.31 4.24
N ASN A 277 21.25 24.72 3.30
CA ASN A 277 22.59 25.20 2.92
C ASN A 277 22.59 26.33 1.89
N ASN A 278 21.45 26.78 1.41
CA ASN A 278 21.30 27.86 0.45
C ASN A 278 20.42 28.98 1.02
N VAL A 279 21.04 29.99 1.64
CA VAL A 279 20.34 31.16 2.23
C VAL A 279 19.46 31.90 1.21
N SER A 280 19.73 31.71 -0.09
CA SER A 280 19.03 32.37 -1.20
C SER A 280 17.97 31.47 -1.90
N SER A 281 17.77 30.22 -1.47
CA SER A 281 16.82 29.32 -2.12
C SER A 281 15.39 29.65 -1.70
N ALA A 282 14.51 29.81 -2.67
CA ALA A 282 13.08 29.94 -2.44
C ALA A 282 12.53 28.66 -1.79
N GLN A 283 11.51 28.79 -0.98
CA GLN A 283 10.75 27.65 -0.45
C GLN A 283 9.94 27.04 -1.59
N ILE A 284 10.04 25.74 -1.77
CA ILE A 284 9.23 24.99 -2.74
C ILE A 284 7.95 24.50 -2.04
N LYS A 285 6.82 24.66 -2.70
CA LYS A 285 5.51 24.23 -2.21
C LYS A 285 4.90 23.24 -3.17
N GLN A 286 4.64 22.04 -2.69
CA GLN A 286 4.04 20.97 -3.47
C GLN A 286 2.59 20.72 -3.04
N LEU A 287 1.76 20.35 -3.99
CA LEU A 287 0.39 19.90 -3.76
C LEU A 287 0.20 18.52 -4.40
N ILE A 288 -0.33 17.59 -3.63
CA ILE A 288 -0.75 16.28 -4.13
C ILE A 288 -2.23 16.10 -3.81
N THR A 289 -2.99 15.54 -4.74
CA THR A 289 -4.35 15.08 -4.50
C THR A 289 -4.52 13.66 -5.00
N PHE A 290 -5.29 12.89 -4.27
CA PHE A 290 -5.63 11.51 -4.58
C PHE A 290 -7.11 11.28 -4.33
N VAL A 291 -7.78 10.65 -5.28
CA VAL A 291 -9.17 10.18 -5.15
C VAL A 291 -9.26 8.77 -5.71
N GLU A 292 -9.86 7.87 -4.94
CA GLU A 292 -10.13 6.49 -5.34
C GLU A 292 -11.58 6.15 -5.08
N ILE A 293 -12.27 5.60 -6.08
CA ILE A 293 -13.62 5.07 -5.98
C ILE A 293 -13.56 3.58 -6.23
N ASN A 294 -14.07 2.80 -5.28
CA ASN A 294 -14.22 1.36 -5.37
C ASN A 294 -15.71 1.01 -5.48
N TYR A 295 -16.03 0.09 -6.37
CA TYR A 295 -17.36 -0.47 -6.53
C TYR A 295 -17.32 -1.98 -6.43
N GLN A 296 -17.82 -2.53 -5.34
CA GLN A 296 -17.92 -3.97 -5.17
C GLN A 296 -19.16 -4.50 -5.91
N TRP A 297 -18.94 -4.99 -7.14
CA TRP A 297 -20.01 -5.54 -7.96
C TRP A 297 -20.67 -6.75 -7.31
N GLN A 298 -19.84 -7.69 -6.85
CA GLN A 298 -20.26 -8.91 -6.16
C GLN A 298 -19.10 -9.43 -5.29
N LYS A 299 -19.35 -10.42 -4.48
CA LYS A 299 -18.32 -11.07 -3.68
C LYS A 299 -17.17 -11.53 -4.58
N GLY A 300 -15.96 -11.14 -4.25
CA GLY A 300 -14.75 -11.44 -5.02
C GLY A 300 -14.46 -10.52 -6.20
N LEU A 301 -15.37 -9.63 -6.61
CA LEU A 301 -15.17 -8.75 -7.77
C LEU A 301 -15.38 -7.27 -7.39
N ASN A 302 -14.33 -6.49 -7.55
CA ASN A 302 -14.28 -5.07 -7.30
C ASN A 302 -13.76 -4.30 -8.53
N PHE A 303 -14.32 -3.12 -8.78
CA PHE A 303 -13.82 -2.17 -9.76
C PHE A 303 -13.31 -0.95 -9.03
N LYS A 304 -12.13 -0.48 -9.42
CA LYS A 304 -11.43 0.65 -8.81
C LYS A 304 -11.11 1.69 -9.87
N ILE A 305 -11.41 2.95 -9.59
CA ILE A 305 -11.00 4.10 -10.39
C ILE A 305 -10.18 5.00 -9.49
N THR A 306 -8.99 5.44 -9.95
CA THR A 306 -8.16 6.42 -9.24
C THR A 306 -7.90 7.63 -10.13
N ALA A 307 -7.88 8.80 -9.51
CA ALA A 307 -7.45 10.06 -10.12
C ALA A 307 -6.45 10.74 -9.17
N GLU A 308 -5.30 11.12 -9.70
CA GLU A 308 -4.21 11.72 -8.96
C GLU A 308 -3.69 12.96 -9.66
N TYR A 309 -3.29 13.93 -8.88
CA TYR A 309 -2.68 15.17 -9.34
C TYR A 309 -1.48 15.48 -8.46
N PHE A 310 -0.40 15.91 -9.06
CA PHE A 310 0.81 16.35 -8.39
C PHE A 310 1.31 17.64 -9.03
N ASP A 311 1.47 18.66 -8.21
CA ASP A 311 2.10 19.93 -8.53
C ASP A 311 3.44 20.02 -7.79
N PRO A 312 4.56 19.85 -8.49
CA PRO A 312 5.90 19.84 -7.88
C PRO A 312 6.33 21.18 -7.30
N ASP A 313 5.81 22.29 -7.80
CA ASP A 313 6.08 23.63 -7.31
C ASP A 313 4.96 24.58 -7.73
N GLN A 314 4.11 24.94 -6.78
CA GLN A 314 2.96 25.82 -7.00
C GLN A 314 3.30 27.25 -7.45
N ASP A 315 4.57 27.64 -7.38
CA ASP A 315 5.07 28.93 -7.85
C ASP A 315 5.54 28.84 -9.33
N ILE A 316 5.39 27.68 -10.01
CA ILE A 316 5.75 27.42 -11.42
C ILE A 316 4.51 26.93 -12.20
N ASP A 317 4.10 27.68 -13.22
CA ASP A 317 3.01 27.27 -14.10
C ASP A 317 3.40 26.07 -15.00
N GLU A 318 2.40 25.27 -15.39
CA GLU A 318 2.53 24.14 -16.33
C GLU A 318 3.57 23.08 -15.95
N ASN A 319 3.76 22.78 -14.64
CA ASN A 319 4.66 21.76 -14.16
C ASN A 319 3.95 20.55 -13.53
N GLN A 320 2.63 20.52 -13.52
CA GLN A 320 1.79 19.52 -12.89
C GLN A 320 1.82 18.18 -13.63
N GLN A 321 1.56 17.12 -12.88
CA GLN A 321 1.42 15.75 -13.36
C GLN A 321 0.05 15.21 -12.99
N THR A 322 -0.52 14.38 -13.87
CA THR A 322 -1.77 13.66 -13.59
C THR A 322 -1.61 12.18 -13.82
N ARG A 323 -2.38 11.37 -13.08
CA ARG A 323 -2.41 9.93 -13.26
C ARG A 323 -3.84 9.43 -13.05
N TYR A 324 -4.33 8.65 -13.99
CA TYR A 324 -5.64 8.03 -13.95
C TYR A 324 -5.49 6.52 -14.08
N SER A 325 -6.23 5.74 -13.30
CA SER A 325 -6.21 4.29 -13.42
C SER A 325 -7.62 3.72 -13.30
N PHE A 326 -7.86 2.65 -14.04
CA PHE A 326 -9.01 1.77 -13.86
C PHE A 326 -8.48 0.36 -13.59
N VAL A 327 -8.91 -0.26 -12.51
CA VAL A 327 -8.45 -1.60 -12.12
C VAL A 327 -9.66 -2.49 -11.80
N THR A 328 -9.69 -3.64 -12.42
CA THR A 328 -10.59 -4.73 -12.05
C THR A 328 -9.83 -5.68 -11.13
N GLU A 329 -10.37 -5.92 -9.94
CA GLU A 329 -9.82 -6.83 -8.93
C GLU A 329 -10.74 -8.02 -8.78
N TYR A 330 -10.24 -9.21 -9.06
CA TYR A 330 -10.98 -10.44 -8.91
C TYR A 330 -10.29 -11.40 -7.96
N THR A 331 -10.98 -11.80 -6.91
CA THR A 331 -10.53 -12.80 -5.93
C THR A 331 -11.35 -14.07 -6.11
N PRO A 332 -10.94 -14.99 -7.01
CA PRO A 332 -11.72 -16.18 -7.33
C PRO A 332 -11.89 -17.13 -6.14
N ILE A 333 -10.80 -17.38 -5.43
CA ILE A 333 -10.72 -18.25 -4.25
C ILE A 333 -9.90 -17.58 -3.15
N ALA A 334 -9.91 -18.11 -1.96
CA ALA A 334 -9.10 -17.62 -0.84
C ALA A 334 -7.62 -17.60 -1.23
N ASN A 335 -6.93 -16.57 -0.74
CA ASN A 335 -5.50 -16.36 -0.97
C ASN A 335 -5.10 -16.01 -2.44
N VAL A 336 -6.07 -15.60 -3.32
CA VAL A 336 -5.88 -15.42 -4.76
C VAL A 336 -6.56 -14.17 -5.29
N GLN A 337 -5.79 -13.18 -5.81
CA GLN A 337 -6.34 -12.03 -6.51
C GLN A 337 -5.70 -11.84 -7.89
N LEU A 338 -6.51 -11.61 -8.88
CA LEU A 338 -6.13 -11.16 -10.20
C LEU A 338 -6.49 -9.69 -10.33
N ARG A 339 -5.60 -8.90 -10.91
CA ARG A 339 -5.83 -7.49 -11.18
C ARG A 339 -5.51 -7.21 -12.65
N LEU A 340 -6.50 -6.68 -13.36
CA LEU A 340 -6.32 -6.13 -14.70
C LEU A 340 -6.46 -4.62 -14.59
N GLY A 341 -5.41 -3.89 -14.96
CA GLY A 341 -5.40 -2.44 -14.86
C GLY A 341 -5.06 -1.75 -16.16
N LEU A 342 -5.70 -0.60 -16.34
CA LEU A 342 -5.39 0.39 -17.35
C LEU A 342 -4.95 1.66 -16.62
N ARG A 343 -3.84 2.26 -17.03
CA ARG A 343 -3.30 3.47 -16.42
C ARG A 343 -2.80 4.42 -17.50
N THR A 344 -3.09 5.69 -17.34
CA THR A 344 -2.44 6.75 -18.09
C THR A 344 -1.79 7.73 -17.12
N LYS A 345 -0.55 8.10 -17.39
CA LYS A 345 0.16 9.16 -16.69
C LYS A 345 0.54 10.22 -17.69
N GLU A 346 0.19 11.46 -17.37
CA GLU A 346 0.61 12.63 -18.13
C GLU A 346 1.53 13.48 -17.26
N ASP A 347 2.69 13.77 -17.81
CA ASP A 347 3.65 14.71 -17.27
C ASP A 347 3.50 16.06 -17.98
N ILE A 348 4.22 17.04 -17.53
CA ILE A 348 4.23 18.38 -18.15
C ILE A 348 4.54 18.31 -19.65
N PRO A 349 4.01 19.25 -20.44
CA PRO A 349 4.26 19.30 -21.90
C PRO A 349 5.75 19.33 -22.27
N GLN A 350 6.61 19.87 -21.39
CA GLN A 350 8.06 19.97 -21.59
C GLN A 350 8.80 18.63 -21.36
N LYS A 351 8.16 17.64 -20.72
CA LYS A 351 8.75 16.32 -20.45
C LYS A 351 7.87 15.17 -20.91
N PRO A 352 7.49 15.11 -22.20
CA PRO A 352 6.57 14.09 -22.70
C PRO A 352 7.10 12.66 -22.57
N SER A 353 8.41 12.47 -22.40
CA SER A 353 9.04 11.16 -22.20
C SER A 353 8.64 10.48 -20.87
N GLN A 354 8.10 11.22 -19.92
CA GLN A 354 7.60 10.68 -18.65
C GLN A 354 6.12 10.34 -18.70
N SER A 355 5.45 10.63 -19.79
CA SER A 355 4.03 10.28 -20.00
C SER A 355 3.92 8.91 -20.65
N TYR A 356 2.99 8.08 -20.14
CA TYR A 356 2.80 6.74 -20.64
C TYR A 356 1.37 6.23 -20.46
N ASP A 357 1.00 5.28 -21.32
CA ASP A 357 -0.15 4.40 -21.14
C ASP A 357 0.34 3.01 -20.75
N LEU A 358 -0.27 2.41 -19.74
CA LEU A 358 0.09 1.10 -19.20
C LEU A 358 -1.14 0.21 -19.14
N ILE A 359 -1.00 -1.00 -19.67
CA ILE A 359 -1.90 -2.12 -19.39
C ILE A 359 -1.11 -3.13 -18.56
N PHE A 360 -1.66 -3.57 -17.44
CA PHE A 360 -1.04 -4.59 -16.63
C PHE A 360 -2.02 -5.69 -16.22
N LEU A 361 -1.53 -6.91 -16.18
CA LEU A 361 -2.16 -8.03 -15.52
C LEU A 361 -1.26 -8.43 -14.35
N GLN A 362 -1.80 -8.39 -13.15
CA GLN A 362 -1.08 -8.79 -11.93
C GLN A 362 -1.72 -10.03 -11.33
N SER A 363 -0.87 -10.99 -11.01
CA SER A 363 -1.20 -12.12 -10.14
C SER A 363 -0.60 -11.85 -8.78
N HIS A 364 -1.39 -12.03 -7.74
CA HIS A 364 -1.00 -11.70 -6.39
C HIS A 364 -1.33 -12.84 -5.42
N PHE A 365 -0.33 -13.33 -4.65
CA PHE A 365 -0.32 -14.48 -3.74
C PHE A 365 -0.04 -14.06 -2.28
N TYR A 366 -0.87 -14.53 -1.29
CA TYR A 366 -0.67 -14.20 0.13
C TYR A 366 -1.19 -15.27 1.09
N PHE A 367 -0.62 -15.32 2.29
CA PHE A 367 -1.18 -16.08 3.41
C PHE A 367 -0.81 -15.47 4.77
#